data_e72822df64ea5d6ea6de93c5c85d4698
#
_entry.id   e72822df64ea5d6ea6de93c5c85d4698
#
_cell.length_a   1.000
_cell.length_b   1.000
_cell.length_c   1.000
_cell.angle_alpha   90.00
_cell.angle_beta   90.00
_cell.angle_gamma   90.00
#
_symmetry.space_group_name_H-M   'P 1'
#
loop_
_entity.id
_entity.type
_entity.pdbx_description
1 polymer ?
#
loop_
_entity_poly.entity_id
_entity_poly.type
_entity_poly.pdbx_seq_one_letter_code
_entity_poly.pdbx_strand_id
1 'polypeptide(L)'
;VGLHKLSKVAWAALGLVVVLVAALSGCGSSSSGNELELTGSGYPGVDVANTRQAQGSIDSSNASELEVAWTLPLTAQSAYGAHSSAPVIVNGVIYSQDLESNVQAIALDSGEVLWTKKYEEADEGPNGIVVADGMVFGATAKAAFGLDQKTGNEVWSVPLTENFGEAIDMAPGYHDGLVYVSTVPTTVNSAYPGGGVGTLWALDAKTGKKKWHFDTVPTDLWGNTKENSGGGVWQPPSFDEKGAIYFGTGNPAPYPGTPQQPWGSGRPGANLYTNSMVKLDAKTGKMLWHYQQTPHDLYDWDFQDPPILIEAGGRELAIGAGKSGVVVALDAKTGKPVWKRPVGTHNGHDEDNLYALRGETSKIKPGQVYPGTLGGVIAPMASDGSTVFVPVVNHPLTISASGELGEAGEMTGELVAIDAASGKIVWNQGLTSAAFGAPTVVNDLVFATSFEGNVYAFDTKSGGEVWVETLPAGINTGVSISGDTVIAPAGLASAEGQTPEIVAYRLGG
;
A
#
# COMPACT_ATOMS: atom_id res chain seq x y z
N VAL A 1 -34.48 -62.52 -18.88
CA VAL A 1 -34.00 -63.65 -18.08
C VAL A 1 -33.33 -63.04 -16.86
N GLY A 2 -33.90 -62.84 -15.79
CA GLY A 2 -34.60 -63.57 -14.74
C GLY A 2 -34.00 -63.06 -13.45
N LEU A 3 -34.67 -62.27 -12.63
CA LEU A 3 -35.59 -62.64 -11.55
C LEU A 3 -34.97 -63.40 -10.36
N HIS A 4 -35.05 -62.86 -9.23
CA HIS A 4 -35.74 -63.22 -7.99
C HIS A 4 -34.87 -62.84 -6.75
N LYS A 5 -35.33 -62.20 -5.78
CA LYS A 5 -36.42 -62.14 -4.83
C LYS A 5 -35.93 -62.20 -3.38
N LEU A 6 -36.35 -61.22 -2.57
CA LEU A 6 -36.98 -61.33 -1.22
C LEU A 6 -36.13 -61.94 -0.10
N SER A 7 -36.10 -61.46 1.13
CA SER A 7 -37.15 -61.06 2.07
C SER A 7 -36.55 -60.57 3.36
N LYS A 8 -37.05 -59.48 3.93
CA LYS A 8 -37.94 -59.40 5.12
C LYS A 8 -37.35 -59.79 6.48
N VAL A 9 -37.41 -58.81 7.38
CA VAL A 9 -38.15 -58.65 8.64
C VAL A 9 -37.39 -58.99 9.92
N ALA A 10 -37.24 -58.11 10.90
CA ALA A 10 -38.09 -57.79 12.07
C ALA A 10 -37.30 -56.90 13.06
N TRP A 11 -37.84 -55.84 13.51
CA TRP A 11 -38.50 -55.39 14.73
C TRP A 11 -37.87 -55.86 16.08
N ALA A 12 -37.51 -54.86 16.93
CA ALA A 12 -37.96 -54.58 18.31
C ALA A 12 -36.98 -53.59 18.96
N ALA A 13 -37.32 -52.46 19.37
CA ALA A 13 -38.19 -51.90 20.41
C ALA A 13 -37.42 -51.58 21.71
N LEU A 14 -37.56 -50.34 22.13
CA LEU A 14 -37.63 -49.71 23.45
C LEU A 14 -36.43 -49.74 24.40
N GLY A 15 -36.12 -48.55 24.88
CA GLY A 15 -35.35 -48.29 26.09
C GLY A 15 -35.09 -46.81 26.33
N LEU A 16 -36.11 -46.04 26.73
CA LEU A 16 -36.00 -44.66 27.23
C LEU A 16 -35.41 -44.72 28.63
N VAL A 17 -34.25 -44.10 28.87
CA VAL A 17 -33.79 -43.78 30.25
C VAL A 17 -33.44 -42.28 30.27
N VAL A 18 -34.32 -41.55 30.94
CA VAL A 18 -34.07 -40.16 31.40
C VAL A 18 -33.23 -40.26 32.68
N VAL A 19 -32.05 -39.65 32.64
CA VAL A 19 -31.31 -39.36 33.90
C VAL A 19 -31.04 -37.85 33.93
N LEU A 20 -31.77 -37.20 34.84
CA LEU A 20 -31.40 -35.88 35.37
C LEU A 20 -30.11 -36.04 36.21
N VAL A 21 -29.10 -35.25 35.94
CA VAL A 21 -28.05 -35.01 36.90
C VAL A 21 -27.77 -33.51 37.02
N ALA A 22 -27.79 -33.12 38.27
CA ALA A 22 -27.69 -31.77 38.80
C ALA A 22 -26.34 -31.09 38.49
N ALA A 23 -26.41 -29.78 38.44
CA ALA A 23 -25.27 -28.89 38.46
C ALA A 23 -24.41 -29.08 39.72
N LEU A 24 -23.13 -29.27 39.53
CA LEU A 24 -22.11 -29.01 40.54
C LEU A 24 -21.06 -28.09 39.96
N SER A 25 -21.04 -26.87 40.45
CA SER A 25 -20.00 -25.88 40.25
C SER A 25 -18.67 -26.43 40.77
N GLY A 26 -17.73 -26.68 39.87
CA GLY A 26 -16.34 -26.97 40.20
C GLY A 26 -15.47 -25.87 39.64
N CYS A 27 -14.94 -25.00 40.49
CA CYS A 27 -13.81 -24.15 40.18
C CYS A 27 -12.60 -25.02 39.87
N GLY A 28 -12.29 -25.19 38.60
CA GLY A 28 -11.01 -25.70 38.13
C GLY A 28 -10.23 -24.53 37.55
N SER A 29 -9.18 -24.09 38.24
CA SER A 29 -8.18 -23.19 37.71
C SER A 29 -7.43 -23.91 36.59
N SER A 30 -7.85 -23.69 35.36
CA SER A 30 -7.01 -23.95 34.18
C SER A 30 -6.03 -22.78 34.04
N SER A 31 -4.74 -23.08 34.26
CA SER A 31 -3.66 -22.23 33.78
C SER A 31 -3.80 -22.08 32.28
N SER A 32 -4.40 -20.97 31.84
CA SER A 32 -4.26 -20.50 30.47
C SER A 32 -2.82 -20.03 30.29
N GLY A 33 -1.98 -20.90 29.74
CA GLY A 33 -0.80 -20.42 29.06
C GLY A 33 -1.28 -19.35 28.07
N ASN A 34 -0.72 -18.16 28.13
CA ASN A 34 -0.84 -17.17 27.06
C ASN A 34 -0.20 -17.78 25.81
N GLU A 35 -0.98 -18.49 25.02
CA GLU A 35 -0.71 -18.56 23.60
C GLU A 35 -0.94 -17.13 23.09
N LEU A 36 0.15 -16.41 22.84
CA LEU A 36 0.14 -15.23 22.00
C LEU A 36 -0.48 -15.68 20.67
N GLU A 37 -1.72 -15.31 20.44
CA GLU A 37 -2.28 -15.39 19.07
C GLU A 37 -1.37 -14.52 18.21
N LEU A 38 -0.52 -15.15 17.39
CA LEU A 38 0.27 -14.52 16.37
C LEU A 38 -0.70 -14.11 15.24
N THR A 39 -1.45 -13.06 15.49
CA THR A 39 -2.39 -12.48 14.53
C THR A 39 -1.67 -11.54 13.60
N GLY A 40 -0.95 -12.10 12.63
CA GLY A 40 -0.64 -11.36 11.42
C GLY A 40 -1.93 -11.16 10.61
N SER A 41 -2.15 -9.97 10.09
CA SER A 41 -3.47 -9.58 9.55
C SER A 41 -3.74 -9.99 8.10
N GLY A 42 -2.78 -10.53 7.38
CA GLY A 42 -2.91 -10.88 5.96
C GLY A 42 -2.96 -9.68 4.99
N TYR A 43 -2.93 -8.44 5.46
CA TYR A 43 -3.02 -7.24 4.65
C TYR A 43 -1.67 -6.49 4.58
N PRO A 44 -1.33 -5.89 3.42
CA PRO A 44 -0.10 -5.09 3.29
C PRO A 44 -0.04 -3.89 4.24
N GLY A 45 -1.20 -3.32 4.57
CA GLY A 45 -1.36 -2.21 5.52
C GLY A 45 -1.61 -2.65 6.96
N VAL A 46 -1.33 -3.91 7.30
CA VAL A 46 -1.61 -4.58 8.58
C VAL A 46 -3.10 -4.85 8.80
N ASP A 47 -3.99 -3.94 8.46
CA ASP A 47 -5.44 -4.11 8.57
C ASP A 47 -6.18 -3.53 7.35
N VAL A 48 -7.49 -3.74 7.31
CA VAL A 48 -8.34 -3.25 6.22
C VAL A 48 -8.48 -1.73 6.16
N ALA A 49 -8.20 -1.06 7.27
CA ALA A 49 -8.23 0.41 7.40
C ALA A 49 -6.88 1.07 7.04
N ASN A 50 -5.86 0.27 6.71
CA ASN A 50 -4.49 0.69 6.42
C ASN A 50 -3.84 1.51 7.54
N THR A 51 -4.11 1.15 8.81
CA THR A 51 -3.50 1.85 9.95
C THR A 51 -2.02 1.56 10.09
N ARG A 52 -1.54 0.42 9.57
CA ARG A 52 -0.16 -0.08 9.73
C ARG A 52 0.25 -0.20 11.20
N GLN A 53 -0.74 -0.43 12.05
CA GLN A 53 -0.53 -0.69 13.48
C GLN A 53 -0.38 -2.20 13.72
N ALA A 54 0.86 -2.65 13.84
CA ALA A 54 1.20 -4.03 14.08
C ALA A 54 0.96 -4.42 15.55
N GLN A 55 0.80 -5.72 15.77
CA GLN A 55 0.72 -6.30 17.11
C GLN A 55 2.04 -6.99 17.45
N GLY A 56 2.59 -6.68 18.62
CA GLY A 56 3.86 -7.25 19.05
C GLY A 56 4.23 -6.91 20.50
N SER A 57 5.36 -7.46 20.93
CA SER A 57 5.94 -7.22 22.25
C SER A 57 7.08 -6.20 22.26
N ILE A 58 7.42 -5.65 21.08
CA ILE A 58 8.48 -4.65 20.92
C ILE A 58 7.95 -3.30 21.37
N ASP A 59 8.66 -2.65 22.28
CA ASP A 59 8.34 -1.31 22.77
C ASP A 59 9.64 -0.51 23.10
N SER A 60 9.51 0.72 23.56
CA SER A 60 10.65 1.59 23.86
C SER A 60 11.56 1.08 24.97
N SER A 61 11.09 0.14 25.80
CA SER A 61 11.88 -0.42 26.89
C SER A 61 12.79 -1.57 26.47
N ASN A 62 12.49 -2.25 25.33
CA ASN A 62 13.19 -3.45 24.88
C ASN A 62 13.73 -3.38 23.42
N ALA A 63 13.38 -2.36 22.65
CA ALA A 63 13.82 -2.27 21.25
C ALA A 63 15.35 -2.30 21.08
N SER A 64 16.12 -1.86 22.07
CA SER A 64 17.59 -1.97 22.08
C SER A 64 18.12 -3.40 22.17
N GLU A 65 17.26 -4.39 22.43
CA GLU A 65 17.58 -5.82 22.50
C GLU A 65 17.34 -6.52 21.16
N LEU A 66 16.91 -5.80 20.12
CA LEU A 66 16.72 -6.35 18.78
C LEU A 66 18.08 -6.75 18.19
N GLU A 67 18.21 -8.03 17.87
CA GLU A 67 19.39 -8.62 17.21
C GLU A 67 19.00 -9.34 15.91
N VAL A 68 19.95 -9.47 14.98
CA VAL A 68 19.72 -10.23 13.73
C VAL A 68 19.47 -11.70 14.06
N ALA A 69 18.27 -12.18 13.78
CA ALA A 69 17.88 -13.57 13.97
C ALA A 69 18.27 -14.46 12.76
N TRP A 70 18.01 -13.96 11.55
CA TRP A 70 18.38 -14.60 10.31
C TRP A 70 18.36 -13.60 9.14
N THR A 71 18.99 -13.99 8.01
CA THR A 71 18.93 -13.25 6.74
C THR A 71 18.57 -14.21 5.60
N LEU A 72 17.93 -13.66 4.55
CA LEU A 72 17.58 -14.40 3.34
C LEU A 72 17.96 -13.57 2.10
N PRO A 73 18.89 -14.04 1.25
CA PRO A 73 19.30 -13.33 0.05
C PRO A 73 18.13 -13.10 -0.93
N LEU A 74 18.08 -11.90 -1.53
CA LEU A 74 17.17 -11.52 -2.59
C LEU A 74 17.91 -11.53 -3.93
N THR A 75 17.38 -12.22 -4.93
CA THR A 75 18.06 -12.43 -6.23
C THR A 75 17.31 -11.84 -7.41
N ALA A 76 16.09 -11.36 -7.22
CA ALA A 76 15.30 -10.71 -8.27
C ALA A 76 15.98 -9.43 -8.77
N GLN A 77 15.74 -9.09 -10.03
CA GLN A 77 16.32 -7.92 -10.67
C GLN A 77 15.25 -7.14 -11.45
N SER A 78 15.09 -5.87 -11.10
CA SER A 78 14.28 -4.91 -11.84
C SER A 78 14.94 -3.54 -11.87
N ALA A 79 14.31 -2.57 -12.53
CA ALA A 79 14.78 -1.19 -12.55
C ALA A 79 14.83 -0.55 -11.14
N TYR A 80 14.02 -1.05 -10.20
CA TYR A 80 13.90 -0.52 -8.85
C TYR A 80 14.41 -1.49 -7.76
N GLY A 81 15.29 -2.42 -8.13
CA GLY A 81 15.92 -3.37 -7.20
C GLY A 81 15.27 -4.75 -7.19
N ALA A 82 15.42 -5.46 -6.09
CA ALA A 82 14.93 -6.82 -5.92
C ALA A 82 13.56 -6.88 -5.22
N HIS A 83 13.20 -5.86 -4.42
CA HIS A 83 12.03 -5.89 -3.56
C HIS A 83 11.53 -4.49 -3.25
N SER A 84 10.21 -4.25 -3.28
CA SER A 84 9.59 -2.93 -3.04
C SER A 84 8.30 -2.96 -2.22
N SER A 85 7.92 -4.10 -1.67
CA SER A 85 6.70 -4.25 -0.87
C SER A 85 6.99 -4.72 0.56
N ALA A 86 6.20 -4.29 1.54
CA ALA A 86 6.28 -4.86 2.88
C ALA A 86 5.72 -6.29 2.87
N PRO A 87 6.47 -7.30 3.35
CA PRO A 87 5.96 -8.66 3.46
C PRO A 87 4.74 -8.76 4.35
N VAL A 88 3.87 -9.72 4.09
CA VAL A 88 2.68 -10.00 4.90
C VAL A 88 2.97 -11.19 5.82
N ILE A 89 2.65 -11.07 7.11
CA ILE A 89 2.91 -12.13 8.09
C ILE A 89 1.59 -12.70 8.59
N VAL A 90 1.38 -14.01 8.43
CA VAL A 90 0.18 -14.71 8.88
C VAL A 90 0.55 -16.02 9.55
N ASN A 91 0.17 -16.18 10.82
CA ASN A 91 0.36 -17.44 11.57
C ASN A 91 1.81 -17.98 11.52
N GLY A 92 2.81 -17.11 11.72
CA GLY A 92 4.22 -17.50 11.73
C GLY A 92 4.81 -17.78 10.35
N VAL A 93 4.13 -17.40 9.28
CA VAL A 93 4.63 -17.47 7.89
C VAL A 93 4.65 -16.08 7.28
N ILE A 94 5.80 -15.72 6.73
CA ILE A 94 5.99 -14.51 5.93
C ILE A 94 5.65 -14.84 4.48
N TYR A 95 4.80 -14.04 3.87
CA TYR A 95 4.53 -14.08 2.43
C TYR A 95 5.10 -12.83 1.81
N SER A 96 5.92 -13.00 0.78
CA SER A 96 6.68 -11.93 0.14
C SER A 96 6.61 -12.05 -1.37
N GLN A 97 6.50 -10.94 -2.07
CA GLN A 97 6.62 -10.86 -3.52
C GLN A 97 7.82 -10.00 -3.89
N ASP A 98 8.70 -10.52 -4.75
CA ASP A 98 9.84 -9.79 -5.29
C ASP A 98 9.49 -8.99 -6.56
N LEU A 99 10.45 -8.22 -7.09
CA LEU A 99 10.25 -7.43 -8.32
C LEU A 99 10.48 -8.21 -9.64
N GLU A 100 10.60 -9.54 -9.59
CA GLU A 100 10.34 -10.46 -10.71
C GLU A 100 8.97 -11.14 -10.57
N SER A 101 8.08 -10.57 -9.76
CA SER A 101 6.74 -11.07 -9.45
C SER A 101 6.71 -12.44 -8.77
N ASN A 102 7.86 -13.00 -8.36
CA ASN A 102 7.90 -14.29 -7.68
C ASN A 102 7.36 -14.16 -6.26
N VAL A 103 6.64 -15.16 -5.79
CA VAL A 103 6.05 -15.21 -4.45
C VAL A 103 6.69 -16.30 -3.63
N GLN A 104 7.06 -15.98 -2.39
CA GLN A 104 7.64 -16.92 -1.43
C GLN A 104 6.82 -16.95 -0.14
N ALA A 105 6.69 -18.14 0.43
CA ALA A 105 6.31 -18.32 1.82
C ALA A 105 7.57 -18.72 2.62
N ILE A 106 7.82 -18.04 3.72
CA ILE A 106 9.04 -18.13 4.50
C ILE A 106 8.65 -18.32 5.96
N ALA A 107 9.26 -19.27 6.65
CA ALA A 107 9.04 -19.46 8.08
C ALA A 107 9.58 -18.26 8.88
N LEU A 108 8.74 -17.61 9.70
CA LEU A 108 9.10 -16.43 10.48
C LEU A 108 10.25 -16.70 11.46
N ASP A 109 10.28 -17.91 12.03
CA ASP A 109 11.26 -18.27 13.06
C ASP A 109 12.67 -18.48 12.53
N SER A 110 12.80 -19.00 11.29
CA SER A 110 14.07 -19.51 10.79
C SER A 110 14.53 -18.88 9.47
N GLY A 111 13.66 -18.19 8.74
CA GLY A 111 13.96 -17.74 7.37
C GLY A 111 13.93 -18.87 6.33
N GLU A 112 13.50 -20.10 6.71
CA GLU A 112 13.37 -21.22 5.78
C GLU A 112 12.29 -20.93 4.73
N VAL A 113 12.63 -21.08 3.44
CA VAL A 113 11.67 -20.94 2.34
C VAL A 113 10.81 -22.20 2.26
N LEU A 114 9.54 -22.08 2.59
CA LEU A 114 8.59 -23.20 2.61
C LEU A 114 8.12 -23.58 1.21
N TRP A 115 7.87 -22.58 0.37
CA TRP A 115 7.57 -22.73 -1.05
C TRP A 115 7.89 -21.45 -1.83
N THR A 116 8.10 -21.59 -3.14
CA THR A 116 8.28 -20.49 -4.08
C THR A 116 7.40 -20.71 -5.31
N LYS A 117 6.61 -19.70 -5.68
CA LYS A 117 5.96 -19.61 -7.00
C LYS A 117 6.74 -18.64 -7.86
N LYS A 118 7.29 -19.10 -8.97
CA LYS A 118 8.04 -18.28 -9.91
C LYS A 118 7.15 -17.80 -11.05
N TYR A 119 7.25 -16.51 -11.36
CA TYR A 119 6.70 -15.90 -12.55
C TYR A 119 7.81 -15.40 -13.49
N GLU A 120 8.94 -14.95 -12.91
CA GLU A 120 10.11 -14.44 -13.65
C GLU A 120 9.69 -13.30 -14.60
N GLU A 121 8.72 -12.49 -14.19
CA GLU A 121 8.18 -11.33 -14.91
C GLU A 121 8.54 -10.06 -14.12
N ALA A 122 9.43 -9.22 -14.70
CA ALA A 122 9.85 -7.99 -14.06
C ALA A 122 8.69 -7.02 -13.87
N ASP A 123 8.67 -6.37 -12.70
CA ASP A 123 7.70 -5.40 -12.24
C ASP A 123 8.45 -4.12 -11.84
N GLU A 124 7.84 -2.97 -12.03
CA GLU A 124 8.41 -1.70 -11.58
C GLU A 124 8.07 -1.42 -10.12
N GLY A 125 6.97 -1.95 -9.61
CA GLY A 125 6.46 -1.75 -8.26
C GLY A 125 5.88 -0.34 -8.02
N PRO A 126 5.30 -0.13 -6.84
CA PRO A 126 5.18 -1.10 -5.76
C PRO A 126 4.29 -2.29 -6.16
N ASN A 127 4.67 -3.48 -5.71
CA ASN A 127 3.84 -4.68 -5.86
C ASN A 127 3.51 -5.25 -4.48
N GLY A 128 3.17 -6.51 -4.37
CA GLY A 128 2.94 -7.20 -3.11
C GLY A 128 1.70 -8.08 -3.14
N ILE A 129 1.37 -8.59 -1.99
CA ILE A 129 0.33 -9.61 -1.84
C ILE A 129 -0.63 -9.29 -0.70
N VAL A 130 -1.80 -9.93 -0.74
CA VAL A 130 -2.73 -10.04 0.38
C VAL A 130 -3.03 -11.52 0.63
N VAL A 131 -3.17 -11.91 1.90
CA VAL A 131 -3.46 -13.29 2.31
C VAL A 131 -4.80 -13.34 2.99
N ALA A 132 -5.74 -14.09 2.44
CA ALA A 132 -7.09 -14.25 3.00
C ALA A 132 -7.72 -15.57 2.54
N ASP A 133 -8.62 -16.11 3.33
CA ASP A 133 -9.45 -17.32 3.02
C ASP A 133 -8.63 -18.52 2.53
N GLY A 134 -7.40 -18.71 3.04
CA GLY A 134 -6.51 -19.80 2.64
C GLY A 134 -5.86 -19.60 1.26
N MET A 135 -5.87 -18.39 0.75
CA MET A 135 -5.29 -17.99 -0.53
C MET A 135 -4.27 -16.86 -0.35
N VAL A 136 -3.32 -16.77 -1.27
CA VAL A 136 -2.40 -15.64 -1.47
C VAL A 136 -2.77 -15.00 -2.80
N PHE A 137 -3.12 -13.71 -2.76
CA PHE A 137 -3.44 -12.94 -3.96
C PHE A 137 -2.36 -11.92 -4.24
N GLY A 138 -2.00 -11.79 -5.51
CA GLY A 138 -1.01 -10.86 -6.00
C GLY A 138 -1.27 -10.51 -7.46
N ALA A 139 -0.32 -9.81 -8.06
CA ALA A 139 -0.32 -9.55 -9.50
C ALA A 139 1.10 -9.63 -10.06
N THR A 140 1.22 -10.01 -11.33
CA THR A 140 2.35 -9.67 -12.19
C THR A 140 2.05 -8.33 -12.87
N ALA A 141 2.98 -7.78 -13.62
CA ALA A 141 2.74 -6.56 -14.40
C ALA A 141 1.52 -6.64 -15.36
N LYS A 142 0.94 -7.83 -15.60
CA LYS A 142 -0.15 -8.02 -16.58
C LYS A 142 -1.38 -8.73 -16.05
N ALA A 143 -1.26 -9.54 -15.02
CA ALA A 143 -2.32 -10.42 -14.58
C ALA A 143 -2.42 -10.49 -13.06
N ALA A 144 -3.64 -10.47 -12.52
CA ALA A 144 -3.88 -10.84 -11.14
C ALA A 144 -3.91 -12.35 -10.99
N PHE A 145 -3.46 -12.86 -9.83
CA PHE A 145 -3.45 -14.29 -9.53
C PHE A 145 -3.92 -14.61 -8.11
N GLY A 146 -4.37 -15.84 -7.93
CA GLY A 146 -4.64 -16.45 -6.63
C GLY A 146 -3.92 -17.77 -6.48
N LEU A 147 -3.15 -17.93 -5.39
CA LEU A 147 -2.40 -19.14 -5.07
C LEU A 147 -3.03 -19.82 -3.84
N ASP A 148 -2.94 -21.13 -3.76
CA ASP A 148 -3.21 -21.86 -2.53
C ASP A 148 -2.17 -21.49 -1.47
N GLN A 149 -2.61 -21.01 -0.32
CA GLN A 149 -1.73 -20.47 0.73
C GLN A 149 -0.71 -21.48 1.24
N LYS A 150 -1.06 -22.77 1.29
CA LYS A 150 -0.19 -23.83 1.86
C LYS A 150 0.87 -24.33 0.89
N THR A 151 0.53 -24.36 -0.40
CA THR A 151 1.36 -25.02 -1.40
C THR A 151 1.99 -24.08 -2.42
N GLY A 152 1.54 -22.83 -2.53
CA GLY A 152 1.94 -21.90 -3.57
C GLY A 152 1.43 -22.27 -4.98
N ASN A 153 0.58 -23.29 -5.10
CA ASN A 153 0.03 -23.66 -6.40
C ASN A 153 -0.98 -22.63 -6.89
N GLU A 154 -0.85 -22.25 -8.16
CA GLU A 154 -1.79 -21.31 -8.77
C GLU A 154 -3.17 -21.94 -8.94
N VAL A 155 -4.19 -21.28 -8.39
CA VAL A 155 -5.58 -21.68 -8.49
C VAL A 155 -6.25 -20.98 -9.68
N TRP A 156 -5.91 -19.70 -9.88
CA TRP A 156 -6.36 -18.92 -11.03
C TRP A 156 -5.37 -17.80 -11.35
N SER A 157 -5.36 -17.38 -12.63
CA SER A 157 -4.69 -16.17 -13.12
C SER A 157 -5.57 -15.51 -14.17
N VAL A 158 -5.68 -14.17 -14.10
CA VAL A 158 -6.58 -13.38 -14.97
C VAL A 158 -5.86 -12.16 -15.50
N PRO A 159 -5.68 -12.03 -16.83
CA PRO A 159 -5.11 -10.84 -17.42
C PRO A 159 -6.05 -9.64 -17.24
N LEU A 160 -5.48 -8.50 -16.87
CA LEU A 160 -6.21 -7.26 -16.62
C LEU A 160 -5.78 -6.11 -17.54
N THR A 161 -4.54 -6.12 -18.04
CA THR A 161 -4.07 -5.11 -19.01
C THR A 161 -4.71 -5.34 -20.36
N GLU A 162 -5.52 -4.39 -20.82
CA GLU A 162 -6.27 -4.47 -22.06
C GLU A 162 -5.69 -3.55 -23.16
N ASN A 163 -4.98 -2.48 -22.72
CA ASN A 163 -4.41 -1.49 -23.62
C ASN A 163 -2.89 -1.53 -23.61
N PHE A 164 -2.29 -1.09 -24.71
CA PHE A 164 -0.86 -0.85 -24.77
C PHE A 164 -0.49 0.32 -23.84
N GLY A 165 0.56 0.17 -23.05
CA GLY A 165 0.97 1.18 -22.07
C GLY A 165 0.25 1.06 -20.72
N GLU A 166 -0.29 -0.11 -20.40
CA GLU A 166 -0.83 -0.46 -19.09
C GLU A 166 0.03 -1.52 -18.41
N ALA A 167 0.17 -1.41 -17.10
CA ALA A 167 0.74 -2.41 -16.21
C ALA A 167 -0.10 -2.54 -14.93
N ILE A 168 0.31 -3.43 -14.04
CA ILE A 168 -0.21 -3.56 -12.68
C ILE A 168 0.98 -3.42 -11.75
N ASP A 169 0.98 -2.37 -10.94
CA ASP A 169 2.06 -2.05 -10.00
C ASP A 169 1.43 -1.76 -8.64
N MET A 170 0.78 -2.75 -8.03
CA MET A 170 0.16 -2.60 -6.71
C MET A 170 -0.03 -3.94 -6.00
N ALA A 171 0.03 -3.94 -4.67
CA ALA A 171 -0.50 -5.03 -3.88
C ALA A 171 -2.04 -5.04 -3.96
N PRO A 172 -2.69 -6.21 -4.13
CA PRO A 172 -4.15 -6.28 -4.12
C PRO A 172 -4.77 -5.88 -2.79
N GLY A 173 -6.01 -5.38 -2.83
CA GLY A 173 -6.91 -5.35 -1.69
C GLY A 173 -7.76 -6.61 -1.61
N TYR A 174 -8.24 -6.96 -0.41
CA TYR A 174 -9.20 -8.03 -0.22
C TYR A 174 -10.31 -7.59 0.73
N HIS A 175 -11.57 -7.85 0.36
CA HIS A 175 -12.71 -7.62 1.24
C HIS A 175 -13.89 -8.48 0.81
N ASP A 176 -14.48 -9.20 1.76
CA ASP A 176 -15.77 -9.94 1.61
C ASP A 176 -15.80 -10.89 0.39
N GLY A 177 -14.70 -11.65 0.16
CA GLY A 177 -14.59 -12.61 -0.93
C GLY A 177 -14.32 -11.99 -2.31
N LEU A 178 -13.96 -10.70 -2.35
CA LEU A 178 -13.52 -10.01 -3.55
C LEU A 178 -12.06 -9.55 -3.41
N VAL A 179 -11.32 -9.68 -4.51
CA VAL A 179 -9.95 -9.15 -4.67
C VAL A 179 -10.01 -7.93 -5.57
N TYR A 180 -9.31 -6.87 -5.17
CA TYR A 180 -9.30 -5.60 -5.88
C TYR A 180 -7.90 -5.31 -6.42
N VAL A 181 -7.80 -5.16 -7.73
CA VAL A 181 -6.54 -4.91 -8.45
C VAL A 181 -6.79 -3.85 -9.50
N SER A 182 -5.86 -2.92 -9.67
CA SER A 182 -5.97 -1.86 -10.68
C SER A 182 -4.82 -1.91 -11.68
N THR A 183 -5.11 -1.47 -12.90
CA THR A 183 -4.09 -1.09 -13.86
C THR A 183 -3.56 0.31 -13.58
N VAL A 184 -2.36 0.58 -14.07
CA VAL A 184 -1.69 1.88 -14.08
C VAL A 184 -1.17 2.16 -15.48
N PRO A 185 -1.06 3.42 -15.92
CA PRO A 185 -0.27 3.76 -17.09
C PRO A 185 1.20 3.42 -16.86
N THR A 186 1.86 2.78 -17.82
CA THR A 186 3.30 2.52 -17.75
C THR A 186 4.05 3.18 -18.90
N THR A 187 5.34 3.40 -18.72
CA THR A 187 6.20 4.00 -19.73
C THR A 187 6.65 2.96 -20.76
N VAL A 188 6.73 3.39 -22.01
CA VAL A 188 7.35 2.62 -23.08
C VAL A 188 8.43 3.49 -23.71
N ASN A 189 9.68 3.01 -23.70
CA ASN A 189 10.85 3.80 -24.14
C ASN A 189 10.94 5.16 -23.41
N SER A 190 10.73 5.17 -22.10
CA SER A 190 10.78 6.36 -21.23
C SER A 190 9.74 7.45 -21.55
N ALA A 191 8.63 7.08 -22.18
CA ALA A 191 7.50 7.99 -22.43
C ALA A 191 6.18 7.27 -22.17
N TYR A 192 5.18 7.99 -21.69
CA TYR A 192 3.82 7.46 -21.60
C TYR A 192 3.19 7.41 -23.00
N PRO A 193 2.85 6.23 -23.52
CA PRO A 193 2.01 6.14 -24.69
C PRO A 193 0.59 6.57 -24.33
N GLY A 194 -0.13 7.21 -25.23
CA GLY A 194 -1.54 7.52 -25.01
C GLY A 194 -2.39 6.25 -24.88
N GLY A 195 -3.48 6.36 -24.13
CA GLY A 195 -4.47 5.29 -23.97
C GLY A 195 -4.31 4.42 -22.74
N GLY A 196 -3.19 4.49 -22.00
CA GLY A 196 -3.03 3.79 -20.73
C GLY A 196 -3.89 4.42 -19.63
N VAL A 197 -4.66 3.62 -18.90
CA VAL A 197 -5.62 4.09 -17.90
C VAL A 197 -5.57 3.28 -16.63
N GLY A 198 -5.95 3.91 -15.51
CA GLY A 198 -6.27 3.22 -14.28
C GLY A 198 -7.67 2.62 -14.35
N THR A 199 -7.78 1.31 -14.19
CA THR A 199 -9.05 0.60 -14.07
C THR A 199 -9.01 -0.31 -12.85
N LEU A 200 -9.81 0.01 -11.83
CA LEU A 200 -9.94 -0.82 -10.64
C LEU A 200 -10.92 -1.96 -10.90
N TRP A 201 -10.43 -3.17 -10.86
CA TRP A 201 -11.19 -4.40 -11.01
C TRP A 201 -11.53 -5.01 -9.65
N ALA A 202 -12.76 -5.53 -9.51
CA ALA A 202 -13.14 -6.45 -8.45
C ALA A 202 -13.28 -7.86 -9.01
N LEU A 203 -12.55 -8.80 -8.46
CA LEU A 203 -12.49 -10.19 -8.87
C LEU A 203 -13.06 -11.09 -7.77
N ASP A 204 -13.75 -12.16 -8.15
CA ASP A 204 -14.14 -13.20 -7.21
C ASP A 204 -12.89 -13.91 -6.67
N ALA A 205 -12.69 -13.91 -5.37
CA ALA A 205 -11.45 -14.40 -4.75
C ALA A 205 -11.19 -15.89 -5.03
N LYS A 206 -12.26 -16.72 -5.16
CA LYS A 206 -12.12 -18.17 -5.38
C LYS A 206 -11.81 -18.54 -6.83
N THR A 207 -12.26 -17.72 -7.79
CA THR A 207 -12.28 -18.10 -9.21
C THR A 207 -11.57 -17.12 -10.12
N GLY A 208 -11.17 -15.93 -9.64
CA GLY A 208 -10.61 -14.85 -10.45
C GLY A 208 -11.64 -14.18 -11.39
N LYS A 209 -12.92 -14.56 -11.34
CA LYS A 209 -13.93 -14.02 -12.26
C LYS A 209 -14.15 -12.53 -12.02
N LYS A 210 -14.01 -11.71 -13.08
CA LYS A 210 -14.33 -10.28 -13.07
C LYS A 210 -15.80 -10.08 -12.67
N LYS A 211 -16.05 -9.26 -11.62
CA LYS A 211 -17.40 -8.91 -11.11
C LYS A 211 -17.84 -7.54 -11.58
N TRP A 212 -16.99 -6.55 -11.42
CA TRP A 212 -17.19 -5.20 -11.88
C TRP A 212 -15.83 -4.50 -12.04
N HIS A 213 -15.83 -3.36 -12.68
CA HIS A 213 -14.69 -2.45 -12.73
C HIS A 213 -15.15 -1.00 -12.56
N PHE A 214 -14.19 -0.15 -12.23
CA PHE A 214 -14.33 1.30 -12.15
C PHE A 214 -13.19 1.95 -12.91
N ASP A 215 -13.52 2.72 -13.93
CA ASP A 215 -12.53 3.50 -14.69
C ASP A 215 -12.24 4.80 -13.95
N THR A 216 -10.97 5.02 -13.60
CA THR A 216 -10.54 6.20 -12.83
C THR A 216 -10.49 7.46 -13.67
N VAL A 217 -10.55 7.33 -14.99
CA VAL A 217 -10.55 8.44 -15.96
C VAL A 217 -11.63 8.20 -17.04
N PRO A 218 -12.12 9.26 -17.69
CA PRO A 218 -13.12 9.09 -18.76
C PRO A 218 -12.49 8.39 -19.97
N THR A 219 -13.31 7.62 -20.68
CA THR A 219 -12.89 6.82 -21.85
C THR A 219 -12.34 7.65 -23.03
N ASP A 220 -12.71 8.93 -23.10
CA ASP A 220 -12.18 9.87 -24.10
C ASP A 220 -10.87 10.55 -23.68
N LEU A 221 -10.36 10.24 -22.46
CA LEU A 221 -9.12 10.80 -21.91
C LEU A 221 -9.06 12.32 -22.10
N TRP A 222 -10.14 13.01 -21.73
CA TRP A 222 -10.29 14.47 -21.85
C TRP A 222 -10.13 15.00 -23.29
N GLY A 223 -10.49 14.16 -24.29
CA GLY A 223 -10.53 14.52 -25.69
C GLY A 223 -9.30 14.13 -26.52
N ASN A 224 -8.30 13.47 -25.93
CA ASN A 224 -7.11 13.08 -26.70
C ASN A 224 -6.57 11.69 -26.28
N THR A 225 -7.24 10.63 -26.74
CA THR A 225 -6.89 9.23 -26.43
C THR A 225 -5.55 8.76 -27.00
N LYS A 226 -4.96 9.51 -27.96
CA LYS A 226 -3.68 9.15 -28.57
C LYS A 226 -2.47 9.66 -27.81
N GLU A 227 -2.67 10.62 -26.93
CA GLU A 227 -1.59 11.30 -26.24
C GLU A 227 -1.77 11.23 -24.70
N ASN A 228 -3.02 11.35 -24.24
CA ASN A 228 -3.31 11.35 -22.82
C ASN A 228 -3.40 9.94 -22.23
N SER A 229 -3.03 9.82 -20.97
CA SER A 229 -3.15 8.65 -20.12
C SER A 229 -3.30 9.10 -18.67
N GLY A 230 -3.49 8.21 -17.71
CA GLY A 230 -3.49 8.58 -16.29
C GLY A 230 -4.39 7.77 -15.38
N GLY A 231 -4.46 8.19 -14.15
CA GLY A 231 -5.39 7.70 -13.13
C GLY A 231 -5.05 6.32 -12.57
N GLY A 232 -3.79 5.88 -12.61
CA GLY A 232 -3.37 4.61 -12.01
C GLY A 232 -3.71 4.53 -10.52
N VAL A 233 -3.93 3.33 -10.01
CA VAL A 233 -4.03 3.07 -8.57
C VAL A 233 -2.81 2.26 -8.15
N TRP A 234 -1.91 2.89 -7.41
CA TRP A 234 -0.58 2.39 -7.08
C TRP A 234 -0.50 1.63 -5.75
N GLN A 235 -1.52 1.73 -4.92
CA GLN A 235 -1.49 1.21 -3.55
C GLN A 235 -2.76 0.42 -3.23
N PRO A 236 -2.70 -0.56 -2.29
CA PRO A 236 -3.87 -1.33 -1.90
C PRO A 236 -4.94 -0.43 -1.31
N PRO A 237 -6.22 -0.65 -1.65
CA PRO A 237 -7.32 0.13 -1.11
C PRO A 237 -7.60 -0.17 0.37
N SER A 238 -8.26 0.78 1.05
CA SER A 238 -8.80 0.60 2.40
C SER A 238 -10.29 0.27 2.36
N PHE A 239 -10.78 -0.38 3.41
CA PHE A 239 -12.19 -0.76 3.52
C PHE A 239 -12.76 -0.34 4.86
N ASP A 240 -13.99 0.20 4.88
CA ASP A 240 -14.73 0.46 6.11
C ASP A 240 -15.66 -0.73 6.46
N GLU A 241 -16.10 -0.78 7.72
CA GLU A 241 -17.01 -1.80 8.21
C GLU A 241 -18.40 -1.78 7.53
N LYS A 242 -18.71 -0.72 6.78
CA LYS A 242 -19.98 -0.54 6.07
C LYS A 242 -19.94 -1.09 4.65
N GLY A 243 -18.79 -1.63 4.23
CA GLY A 243 -18.59 -2.23 2.91
C GLY A 243 -18.29 -1.21 1.82
N ALA A 244 -17.61 -0.12 2.16
CA ALA A 244 -17.07 0.81 1.18
C ALA A 244 -15.57 0.61 1.00
N ILE A 245 -15.09 0.83 -0.22
CA ILE A 245 -13.69 0.83 -0.62
C ILE A 245 -13.22 2.27 -0.86
N TYR A 246 -12.02 2.57 -0.38
CA TYR A 246 -11.36 3.87 -0.53
C TYR A 246 -9.99 3.68 -1.16
N PHE A 247 -9.64 4.51 -2.12
CA PHE A 247 -8.33 4.46 -2.77
C PHE A 247 -7.91 5.83 -3.30
N GLY A 248 -6.61 6.00 -3.47
CA GLY A 248 -6.02 7.14 -4.15
C GLY A 248 -5.82 6.87 -5.63
N THR A 249 -5.79 7.92 -6.46
CA THR A 249 -5.52 7.82 -7.89
C THR A 249 -4.31 8.65 -8.28
N GLY A 250 -3.57 8.15 -9.25
CA GLY A 250 -2.41 8.80 -9.83
C GLY A 250 -2.76 9.99 -10.73
N ASN A 251 -1.70 10.62 -11.20
CA ASN A 251 -1.73 11.80 -12.04
C ASN A 251 -2.29 11.56 -13.45
N PRO A 252 -2.63 12.63 -14.19
CA PRO A 252 -2.83 12.59 -15.63
C PRO A 252 -1.48 12.73 -16.35
N ALA A 253 -1.29 12.04 -17.48
CA ALA A 253 -0.11 12.18 -18.33
C ALA A 253 -0.52 12.60 -19.76
N PRO A 254 0.38 13.21 -20.54
CA PRO A 254 1.73 13.65 -20.19
C PRO A 254 1.73 14.86 -19.25
N TYR A 255 2.72 14.93 -18.36
CA TYR A 255 2.96 16.08 -17.49
C TYR A 255 4.39 16.63 -17.74
N PRO A 256 4.55 17.94 -17.74
CA PRO A 256 3.58 19.04 -17.67
C PRO A 256 2.80 19.29 -18.95
N GLY A 257 2.82 18.38 -19.89
CA GLY A 257 2.29 18.42 -21.26
C GLY A 257 3.38 18.06 -22.27
N THR A 258 3.12 18.35 -23.55
CA THR A 258 4.11 18.17 -24.61
C THR A 258 4.58 19.52 -25.13
N PRO A 259 5.68 19.61 -25.92
CA PRO A 259 6.10 20.87 -26.56
C PRO A 259 5.01 21.47 -27.46
N GLN A 260 4.14 20.64 -28.05
CA GLN A 260 3.02 21.09 -28.88
C GLN A 260 1.81 21.51 -28.03
N GLN A 261 1.68 20.94 -26.84
CA GLN A 261 0.58 21.17 -25.91
C GLN A 261 1.13 21.38 -24.49
N PRO A 262 1.87 22.48 -24.25
CA PRO A 262 2.50 22.75 -22.97
C PRO A 262 1.46 22.99 -21.88
N TRP A 263 1.88 22.86 -20.63
CA TRP A 263 1.06 23.15 -19.45
C TRP A 263 -0.21 22.30 -19.37
N GLY A 264 -0.16 21.06 -19.87
CA GLY A 264 -1.30 20.15 -19.89
C GLY A 264 -2.46 20.59 -20.80
N SER A 265 -2.22 21.50 -21.77
CA SER A 265 -3.28 22.01 -22.64
C SER A 265 -3.92 20.95 -23.54
N GLY A 266 -3.28 19.79 -23.72
CA GLY A 266 -3.84 18.61 -24.42
C GLY A 266 -4.93 17.87 -23.63
N ARG A 267 -5.12 18.21 -22.36
CA ARG A 267 -6.13 17.65 -21.44
C ARG A 267 -6.83 18.75 -20.67
N PRO A 268 -7.63 19.60 -21.34
CA PRO A 268 -8.19 20.81 -20.79
C PRO A 268 -9.15 20.53 -19.61
N GLY A 269 -9.20 21.47 -18.69
CA GLY A 269 -10.08 21.42 -17.51
C GLY A 269 -9.56 20.55 -16.36
N ALA A 270 -10.46 20.21 -15.43
CA ALA A 270 -10.15 19.27 -14.37
C ALA A 270 -10.07 17.84 -14.92
N ASN A 271 -8.96 17.17 -14.69
CA ASN A 271 -8.71 15.83 -15.18
C ASN A 271 -9.30 14.78 -14.20
N LEU A 272 -10.63 14.68 -14.14
CA LEU A 272 -11.33 13.75 -13.26
C LEU A 272 -11.10 12.29 -13.74
N TYR A 273 -10.83 11.32 -12.84
CA TYR A 273 -10.66 11.45 -11.38
C TYR A 273 -9.21 11.22 -10.98
N THR A 274 -8.26 11.81 -11.70
CA THR A 274 -6.83 11.77 -11.31
C THR A 274 -6.59 12.55 -10.02
N ASN A 275 -5.51 12.26 -9.34
CA ASN A 275 -5.08 12.96 -8.11
C ASN A 275 -6.19 13.09 -7.06
N SER A 276 -6.93 12.02 -6.86
CA SER A 276 -8.17 12.02 -6.09
C SER A 276 -8.21 10.91 -5.05
N MET A 277 -8.88 11.16 -3.93
CA MET A 277 -9.41 10.09 -3.11
C MET A 277 -10.81 9.73 -3.61
N VAL A 278 -11.05 8.46 -3.88
CA VAL A 278 -12.31 7.94 -4.39
C VAL A 278 -12.89 6.94 -3.38
N LYS A 279 -14.19 7.06 -3.12
CA LYS A 279 -14.96 6.08 -2.32
C LYS A 279 -16.02 5.43 -3.19
N LEU A 280 -16.02 4.09 -3.23
CA LEU A 280 -17.04 3.30 -3.90
C LEU A 280 -17.75 2.37 -2.91
N ASP A 281 -18.92 1.89 -3.28
CA ASP A 281 -19.52 0.69 -2.71
C ASP A 281 -18.69 -0.52 -3.19
N ALA A 282 -18.07 -1.25 -2.28
CA ALA A 282 -17.12 -2.33 -2.60
C ALA A 282 -17.79 -3.49 -3.37
N LYS A 283 -19.08 -3.71 -3.17
CA LYS A 283 -19.84 -4.80 -3.80
C LYS A 283 -20.24 -4.52 -5.24
N THR A 284 -20.48 -3.25 -5.55
CA THR A 284 -21.08 -2.84 -6.85
C THR A 284 -20.20 -1.96 -7.70
N GLY A 285 -19.12 -1.40 -7.15
CA GLY A 285 -18.26 -0.41 -7.83
C GLY A 285 -18.91 0.96 -8.02
N LYS A 286 -20.09 1.19 -7.41
CA LYS A 286 -20.78 2.49 -7.53
C LYS A 286 -20.07 3.55 -6.72
N MET A 287 -19.71 4.68 -7.36
CA MET A 287 -19.11 5.82 -6.68
C MET A 287 -20.08 6.43 -5.66
N LEU A 288 -19.59 6.62 -4.44
CA LEU A 288 -20.29 7.30 -3.34
C LEU A 288 -19.87 8.76 -3.25
N TRP A 289 -18.57 9.04 -3.33
CA TRP A 289 -18.00 10.38 -3.46
C TRP A 289 -16.56 10.32 -3.97
N HIS A 290 -16.04 11.47 -4.38
CA HIS A 290 -14.62 11.69 -4.65
C HIS A 290 -14.19 13.06 -4.11
N TYR A 291 -12.89 13.18 -3.85
CA TYR A 291 -12.21 14.42 -3.52
C TYR A 291 -10.96 14.55 -4.39
N GLN A 292 -10.87 15.58 -5.22
CA GLN A 292 -9.72 15.81 -6.07
C GLN A 292 -8.79 16.85 -5.44
N GLN A 293 -7.54 16.47 -5.14
CA GLN A 293 -6.54 17.36 -4.55
C GLN A 293 -5.94 18.27 -5.59
N THR A 294 -5.56 17.74 -6.76
CA THR A 294 -4.89 18.47 -7.84
C THR A 294 -5.70 18.29 -9.13
N PRO A 295 -6.54 19.28 -9.52
CA PRO A 295 -7.46 19.09 -10.64
C PRO A 295 -6.79 19.15 -12.01
N HIS A 296 -5.58 19.70 -12.14
CA HIS A 296 -4.84 19.82 -13.41
C HIS A 296 -3.35 19.77 -13.13
N ASP A 297 -2.76 18.58 -13.15
CA ASP A 297 -1.42 18.35 -12.66
C ASP A 297 -0.33 18.65 -13.68
N LEU A 298 0.73 19.31 -13.22
CA LEU A 298 1.94 19.62 -13.98
C LEU A 298 3.18 18.88 -13.51
N TYR A 299 3.16 18.33 -12.28
CA TYR A 299 4.36 17.95 -11.54
C TYR A 299 4.40 16.49 -11.13
N ASP A 300 3.50 15.65 -11.65
CA ASP A 300 3.37 14.25 -11.21
C ASP A 300 2.94 14.14 -9.74
N TRP A 301 2.01 14.98 -9.33
CA TRP A 301 1.55 15.04 -7.95
C TRP A 301 0.41 14.05 -7.67
N ASP A 302 0.70 12.76 -7.88
CA ASP A 302 -0.24 11.69 -7.53
C ASP A 302 -0.85 11.88 -6.14
N PHE A 303 -2.13 11.57 -6.01
CA PHE A 303 -2.78 11.36 -4.73
C PHE A 303 -2.93 9.85 -4.51
N GLN A 304 -1.83 9.15 -4.31
CA GLN A 304 -1.72 7.70 -4.50
C GLN A 304 -1.83 6.89 -3.22
N ASP A 305 -1.61 7.50 -2.04
CA ASP A 305 -1.55 6.75 -0.80
C ASP A 305 -2.90 6.13 -0.45
N PRO A 306 -2.90 4.89 0.09
CA PRO A 306 -4.12 4.31 0.60
C PRO A 306 -4.62 5.14 1.78
N PRO A 307 -5.89 5.55 1.78
CA PRO A 307 -6.40 6.32 2.89
C PRO A 307 -6.39 5.53 4.20
N ILE A 308 -5.92 6.13 5.29
CA ILE A 308 -6.09 5.60 6.63
C ILE A 308 -7.51 5.91 7.09
N LEU A 309 -8.24 4.88 7.57
CA LEU A 309 -9.59 5.04 8.09
C LEU A 309 -9.56 4.94 9.62
N ILE A 310 -9.85 6.03 10.30
CA ILE A 310 -9.83 6.09 11.78
C ILE A 310 -10.95 6.97 12.31
N GLU A 311 -11.29 6.78 13.58
CA GLU A 311 -12.13 7.71 14.34
C GLU A 311 -11.26 8.64 15.16
N ALA A 312 -11.34 9.95 14.90
CA ALA A 312 -10.62 10.95 15.66
C ALA A 312 -11.45 12.23 15.82
N GLY A 313 -11.41 12.86 17.00
CA GLY A 313 -12.20 14.05 17.31
C GLY A 313 -13.71 13.84 17.19
N GLY A 314 -14.19 12.60 17.41
CA GLY A 314 -15.61 12.23 17.30
C GLY A 314 -16.12 12.17 15.86
N ARG A 315 -15.24 11.92 14.89
CA ARG A 315 -15.56 11.81 13.45
C ARG A 315 -14.88 10.59 12.83
N GLU A 316 -15.57 9.92 11.92
CA GLU A 316 -14.97 8.95 11.03
C GLU A 316 -14.18 9.73 9.95
N LEU A 317 -12.88 9.55 9.89
CA LEU A 317 -11.99 10.24 8.97
C LEU A 317 -11.40 9.25 7.94
N ALA A 318 -11.28 9.72 6.70
CA ALA A 318 -10.41 9.14 5.68
C ALA A 318 -9.24 10.11 5.46
N ILE A 319 -8.03 9.70 5.85
CA ILE A 319 -6.83 10.54 5.81
C ILE A 319 -5.94 10.04 4.71
N GLY A 320 -5.65 10.87 3.72
CA GLY A 320 -4.81 10.52 2.57
C GLY A 320 -3.81 11.62 2.24
N ALA A 321 -2.83 11.26 1.45
CA ALA A 321 -1.77 12.15 0.99
C ALA A 321 -1.28 11.73 -0.40
N GLY A 322 -0.29 12.44 -0.90
CA GLY A 322 0.39 12.13 -2.14
C GLY A 322 1.56 13.06 -2.39
N LYS A 323 2.12 13.01 -3.59
CA LYS A 323 3.33 13.74 -3.99
C LYS A 323 3.21 15.27 -3.90
N SER A 324 2.00 15.82 -3.82
CA SER A 324 1.81 17.25 -3.55
C SER A 324 2.28 17.69 -2.16
N GLY A 325 2.68 16.76 -1.28
CA GLY A 325 3.09 17.08 0.09
C GLY A 325 1.97 17.63 0.97
N VAL A 326 0.70 17.36 0.64
CA VAL A 326 -0.44 17.84 1.42
C VAL A 326 -1.23 16.66 1.96
N VAL A 327 -1.19 16.46 3.27
CA VAL A 327 -2.03 15.50 3.98
C VAL A 327 -3.44 16.10 4.15
N VAL A 328 -4.46 15.34 3.81
CA VAL A 328 -5.86 15.77 3.96
C VAL A 328 -6.65 14.76 4.77
N ALA A 329 -7.42 15.24 5.75
CA ALA A 329 -8.45 14.44 6.39
C ALA A 329 -9.81 14.83 5.83
N LEU A 330 -10.54 13.85 5.36
CA LEU A 330 -11.90 13.99 4.88
C LEU A 330 -12.86 13.35 5.87
N ASP A 331 -14.05 13.94 6.03
CA ASP A 331 -15.16 13.26 6.65
C ASP A 331 -15.50 12.02 5.81
N ALA A 332 -15.35 10.84 6.36
CA ALA A 332 -15.46 9.57 5.63
C ALA A 332 -16.86 9.33 5.04
N LYS A 333 -17.90 9.96 5.62
CA LYS A 333 -19.27 9.86 5.12
C LYS A 333 -19.53 10.75 3.91
N THR A 334 -18.94 11.95 3.88
CA THR A 334 -19.31 13.00 2.93
C THR A 334 -18.23 13.36 1.92
N GLY A 335 -16.97 12.94 2.14
CA GLY A 335 -15.81 13.32 1.33
C GLY A 335 -15.41 14.79 1.49
N LYS A 336 -15.96 15.52 2.46
CA LYS A 336 -15.62 16.94 2.68
C LYS A 336 -14.36 17.08 3.51
N PRO A 337 -13.44 18.01 3.16
CA PRO A 337 -12.25 18.26 3.95
C PRO A 337 -12.59 18.73 5.37
N VAL A 338 -11.95 18.10 6.35
CA VAL A 338 -11.97 18.49 7.77
C VAL A 338 -10.77 19.38 8.07
N TRP A 339 -9.60 18.94 7.63
CA TRP A 339 -8.36 19.70 7.67
C TRP A 339 -7.42 19.31 6.53
N LYS A 340 -6.47 20.20 6.23
CA LYS A 340 -5.35 19.99 5.30
C LYS A 340 -4.07 20.45 5.98
N ARG A 341 -2.99 19.69 5.76
CA ARG A 341 -1.68 19.98 6.33
C ARG A 341 -0.57 19.79 5.29
N PRO A 342 0.06 20.87 4.83
CA PRO A 342 1.33 20.76 4.09
C PRO A 342 2.43 20.16 4.98
N VAL A 343 3.22 19.27 4.43
CA VAL A 343 4.39 18.61 5.04
C VAL A 343 5.57 18.65 4.08
N GLY A 344 6.78 18.65 4.63
CA GLY A 344 8.00 18.79 3.83
C GLY A 344 8.22 20.23 3.34
N THR A 345 9.04 20.35 2.32
CA THR A 345 9.43 21.64 1.74
C THR A 345 8.44 22.08 0.67
N HIS A 346 7.96 23.32 0.78
CA HIS A 346 7.14 24.03 -0.21
C HIS A 346 7.78 25.38 -0.50
N ASN A 347 7.82 25.81 -1.75
CA ASN A 347 8.53 27.03 -2.15
C ASN A 347 7.73 27.98 -3.05
N GLY A 348 6.40 27.91 -2.95
CA GLY A 348 5.50 28.87 -3.60
C GLY A 348 5.00 28.45 -4.99
N HIS A 349 5.11 27.16 -5.32
CA HIS A 349 4.57 26.54 -6.54
C HIS A 349 3.25 25.78 -6.33
N ASP A 350 2.69 25.82 -5.14
CA ASP A 350 1.47 25.09 -4.77
C ASP A 350 0.23 25.45 -5.61
N GLU A 351 0.20 26.68 -6.17
CA GLU A 351 -0.90 27.14 -6.98
C GLU A 351 -0.69 27.00 -8.50
N ASP A 352 0.47 26.54 -8.96
CA ASP A 352 0.81 26.47 -10.38
C ASP A 352 -0.19 25.62 -11.18
N ASN A 353 -0.61 24.51 -10.60
CA ASN A 353 -1.63 23.62 -11.16
C ASN A 353 -2.98 24.35 -11.36
N LEU A 354 -3.34 25.26 -10.47
CA LEU A 354 -4.53 26.08 -10.59
C LEU A 354 -4.35 27.22 -11.61
N TYR A 355 -3.15 27.75 -11.74
CA TYR A 355 -2.83 28.72 -12.80
C TYR A 355 -2.94 28.06 -14.17
N ALA A 356 -2.40 26.86 -14.35
CA ALA A 356 -2.53 26.12 -15.61
C ALA A 356 -3.99 25.80 -15.92
N LEU A 357 -4.77 25.32 -14.96
CA LEU A 357 -6.19 25.04 -15.09
C LEU A 357 -6.98 26.24 -15.61
N ARG A 358 -6.61 27.46 -15.18
CA ARG A 358 -7.28 28.72 -15.53
C ARG A 358 -6.72 29.37 -16.81
N GLY A 359 -5.67 28.78 -17.44
CA GLY A 359 -4.96 29.37 -18.56
C GLY A 359 -4.08 30.58 -18.18
N GLU A 360 -3.73 30.71 -16.90
CA GLU A 360 -2.92 31.79 -16.33
C GLU A 360 -1.42 31.42 -16.21
N THR A 361 -0.90 30.66 -17.15
CA THR A 361 0.43 30.07 -17.11
C THR A 361 1.59 31.07 -16.98
N SER A 362 1.35 32.35 -17.39
CA SER A 362 2.30 33.45 -17.18
C SER A 362 2.56 33.77 -15.69
N LYS A 363 1.75 33.29 -14.77
CA LYS A 363 1.96 33.42 -13.33
C LYS A 363 2.92 32.37 -12.77
N ILE A 364 3.11 31.26 -13.50
CA ILE A 364 4.04 30.18 -13.11
C ILE A 364 5.46 30.70 -13.29
N LYS A 365 6.24 30.67 -12.24
CA LYS A 365 7.61 31.17 -12.25
C LYS A 365 8.56 30.03 -12.61
N PRO A 366 9.48 30.20 -13.58
CA PRO A 366 10.52 29.21 -13.81
C PRO A 366 11.46 29.12 -12.62
N GLY A 367 11.99 27.95 -12.36
CA GLY A 367 12.92 27.71 -11.25
C GLY A 367 12.71 26.35 -10.60
N GLN A 368 13.23 26.24 -9.38
CA GLN A 368 13.09 25.02 -8.57
C GLN A 368 11.70 24.96 -7.96
N VAL A 369 11.10 23.77 -8.00
CA VAL A 369 9.76 23.45 -7.47
C VAL A 369 9.89 22.39 -6.37
N TYR A 370 9.31 22.64 -5.23
CA TYR A 370 9.13 21.69 -4.13
C TYR A 370 7.63 21.57 -3.79
N PRO A 371 7.12 20.34 -3.60
CA PRO A 371 7.76 19.06 -3.94
C PRO A 371 7.93 18.87 -5.46
N GLY A 372 8.94 18.08 -5.86
CA GLY A 372 9.12 17.63 -7.25
C GLY A 372 8.38 16.30 -7.51
N THR A 373 8.67 15.67 -8.66
CA THR A 373 8.00 14.42 -9.10
C THR A 373 8.22 13.22 -8.17
N LEU A 374 9.35 13.20 -7.46
CA LEU A 374 9.65 12.20 -6.41
C LEU A 374 9.66 12.83 -5.02
N GLY A 375 8.94 13.92 -4.83
CA GLY A 375 8.79 14.61 -3.55
C GLY A 375 7.42 14.39 -2.92
N GLY A 376 7.21 14.99 -1.73
CA GLY A 376 5.97 14.91 -0.98
C GLY A 376 5.80 13.59 -0.23
N VAL A 377 4.60 13.03 -0.22
CA VAL A 377 4.27 11.75 0.43
C VAL A 377 4.09 10.70 -0.66
N ILE A 378 5.06 9.78 -0.77
CA ILE A 378 5.10 8.75 -1.82
C ILE A 378 4.73 7.38 -1.27
N ALA A 379 5.15 7.11 -0.02
CA ALA A 379 4.86 5.86 0.66
C ALA A 379 3.65 6.00 1.59
N PRO A 380 2.88 4.92 1.79
CA PRO A 380 1.74 4.93 2.71
C PRO A 380 2.09 5.41 4.10
N MET A 381 1.17 6.11 4.74
CA MET A 381 1.27 6.59 6.11
C MET A 381 0.91 5.49 7.12
N ALA A 382 1.19 5.71 8.42
CA ALA A 382 0.73 4.86 9.52
C ALA A 382 -0.03 5.67 10.59
N SER A 383 -0.77 4.99 11.48
CA SER A 383 -1.46 5.66 12.59
C SER A 383 -1.58 4.75 13.80
N ASP A 384 -1.49 5.34 15.00
CA ASP A 384 -1.84 4.70 16.28
C ASP A 384 -3.30 4.97 16.70
N GLY A 385 -4.13 5.51 15.77
CA GLY A 385 -5.52 5.92 16.01
C GLY A 385 -5.66 7.37 16.49
N SER A 386 -4.60 7.99 17.02
CA SER A 386 -4.58 9.39 17.49
C SER A 386 -3.62 10.27 16.70
N THR A 387 -2.53 9.71 16.26
CA THR A 387 -1.45 10.33 15.50
C THR A 387 -1.31 9.66 14.15
N VAL A 388 -1.08 10.45 13.11
CA VAL A 388 -0.71 9.97 11.77
C VAL A 388 0.77 10.22 11.55
N PHE A 389 1.52 9.18 11.19
CA PHE A 389 2.95 9.24 10.91
C PHE A 389 3.17 9.25 9.40
N VAL A 390 3.74 10.33 8.90
CA VAL A 390 3.82 10.67 7.49
C VAL A 390 5.27 10.60 7.03
N PRO A 391 5.63 9.65 6.15
CA PRO A 391 6.95 9.64 5.53
C PRO A 391 7.00 10.69 4.42
N VAL A 392 7.97 11.61 4.50
CA VAL A 392 8.07 12.74 3.58
C VAL A 392 9.39 12.68 2.83
N VAL A 393 9.34 12.93 1.54
CA VAL A 393 10.52 13.09 0.68
C VAL A 393 10.61 14.55 0.25
N ASN A 394 11.72 15.20 0.58
CA ASN A 394 12.07 16.53 0.10
C ASN A 394 12.97 16.38 -1.13
N HIS A 395 12.36 16.38 -2.31
CA HIS A 395 13.03 16.26 -3.59
C HIS A 395 12.50 17.33 -4.55
N PRO A 396 13.36 18.21 -5.08
CA PRO A 396 12.92 19.23 -6.03
C PRO A 396 12.90 18.72 -7.46
N LEU A 397 12.21 19.45 -8.31
CA LEU A 397 12.41 19.46 -9.75
C LEU A 397 12.73 20.89 -10.19
N THR A 398 13.06 21.12 -11.46
CA THR A 398 13.10 22.44 -12.06
C THR A 398 12.06 22.55 -13.18
N ILE A 399 11.45 23.74 -13.33
CA ILE A 399 10.57 24.05 -14.44
C ILE A 399 11.11 25.24 -15.23
N SER A 400 11.15 25.12 -16.57
CA SER A 400 11.57 26.19 -17.46
C SER A 400 10.43 27.17 -17.75
N ALA A 401 10.73 28.30 -18.37
CA ALA A 401 9.74 29.27 -18.84
C ALA A 401 8.83 28.70 -19.93
N SER A 402 9.25 27.65 -20.65
CA SER A 402 8.47 26.92 -21.64
C SER A 402 7.62 25.79 -21.04
N GLY A 403 7.75 25.53 -19.74
CA GLY A 403 7.04 24.44 -19.07
C GLY A 403 7.75 23.09 -19.15
N GLU A 404 9.03 23.04 -19.50
CA GLU A 404 9.80 21.80 -19.51
C GLU A 404 10.33 21.51 -18.12
N LEU A 405 10.19 20.26 -17.69
CA LEU A 405 10.76 19.78 -16.42
C LEU A 405 12.24 19.44 -16.63
N GLY A 406 13.06 19.80 -15.66
CA GLY A 406 14.47 19.50 -15.58
C GLY A 406 14.83 18.64 -14.38
N GLU A 407 16.11 18.31 -14.30
CA GLU A 407 16.62 17.45 -13.25
C GLU A 407 16.37 17.99 -11.86
N ALA A 408 16.26 17.03 -10.96
CA ALA A 408 16.10 17.19 -9.54
C ALA A 408 17.42 17.48 -8.82
N GLY A 409 17.34 17.98 -7.60
CA GLY A 409 18.44 18.12 -6.67
C GLY A 409 18.62 16.89 -5.78
N GLU A 410 19.31 17.09 -4.65
CA GLU A 410 19.46 16.05 -3.62
C GLU A 410 18.11 15.74 -2.96
N MET A 411 17.94 14.48 -2.54
CA MET A 411 16.78 14.01 -1.78
C MET A 411 17.11 13.95 -0.29
N THR A 412 16.22 14.48 0.54
CA THR A 412 16.21 14.26 2.00
C THR A 412 14.89 13.70 2.44
N GLY A 413 14.82 13.14 3.64
CA GLY A 413 13.61 12.55 4.19
C GLY A 413 13.26 13.09 5.57
N GLU A 414 12.00 12.98 5.91
CA GLU A 414 11.46 13.29 7.24
C GLU A 414 10.38 12.29 7.62
N LEU A 415 10.22 12.06 8.92
CA LEU A 415 9.02 11.45 9.49
C LEU A 415 8.27 12.52 10.27
N VAL A 416 7.03 12.83 9.87
CA VAL A 416 6.20 13.87 10.48
C VAL A 416 5.03 13.24 11.21
N ALA A 417 4.88 13.55 12.49
CA ALA A 417 3.71 13.14 13.29
C ALA A 417 2.66 14.23 13.32
N ILE A 418 1.43 13.88 12.98
CA ILE A 418 0.28 14.79 12.90
C ILE A 418 -0.83 14.31 13.83
N ASP A 419 -1.35 15.18 14.70
CA ASP A 419 -2.58 14.91 15.45
C ASP A 419 -3.76 14.69 14.50
N ALA A 420 -4.33 13.50 14.52
CA ALA A 420 -5.34 13.07 13.56
C ALA A 420 -6.63 13.89 13.61
N ALA A 421 -7.02 14.37 14.78
CA ALA A 421 -8.25 15.13 14.96
C ALA A 421 -8.14 16.56 14.42
N SER A 422 -6.97 17.21 14.58
CA SER A 422 -6.79 18.64 14.30
C SER A 422 -5.87 18.94 13.11
N GLY A 423 -5.11 17.98 12.63
CA GLY A 423 -4.10 18.18 11.59
C GLY A 423 -2.89 19.00 12.07
N LYS A 424 -2.65 19.13 13.36
CA LYS A 424 -1.47 19.84 13.89
C LYS A 424 -0.25 18.91 13.88
N ILE A 425 0.89 19.44 13.43
CA ILE A 425 2.17 18.74 13.56
C ILE A 425 2.52 18.66 15.05
N VAL A 426 2.77 17.45 15.53
CA VAL A 426 3.18 17.15 16.92
C VAL A 426 4.70 17.20 17.02
N TRP A 427 5.39 16.50 16.09
CA TRP A 427 6.83 16.52 15.96
C TRP A 427 7.25 16.20 14.50
N ASN A 428 8.51 16.46 14.19
CA ASN A 428 9.13 16.17 12.91
C ASN A 428 10.57 15.70 13.14
N GLN A 429 10.95 14.56 12.54
CA GLN A 429 12.29 14.00 12.61
C GLN A 429 12.89 13.86 11.21
N GLY A 430 14.09 14.45 11.02
CA GLY A 430 14.86 14.28 9.80
C GLY A 430 15.42 12.86 9.69
N LEU A 431 15.41 12.29 8.49
CA LEU A 431 16.06 11.03 8.16
C LEU A 431 17.31 11.29 7.32
N THR A 432 18.23 10.33 7.27
CA THR A 432 19.50 10.49 6.53
C THR A 432 19.32 10.60 5.02
N SER A 433 18.24 10.00 4.47
CA SER A 433 17.87 10.09 3.06
C SER A 433 16.37 9.97 2.87
N ALA A 434 15.89 9.90 1.62
CA ALA A 434 14.48 9.86 1.27
C ALA A 434 13.69 8.76 2.02
N ALA A 435 12.48 9.08 2.46
CA ALA A 435 11.57 8.17 3.17
C ALA A 435 10.64 7.47 2.18
N PHE A 436 11.14 6.49 1.42
CA PHE A 436 10.33 5.72 0.47
C PHE A 436 9.64 4.51 1.10
N GLY A 437 9.93 4.18 2.35
CA GLY A 437 9.27 3.10 3.07
C GLY A 437 8.09 3.58 3.91
N ALA A 438 7.01 2.82 3.90
CA ALA A 438 5.86 3.07 4.75
C ALA A 438 6.22 2.85 6.23
N PRO A 439 5.89 3.76 7.15
CA PRO A 439 6.08 3.53 8.58
C PRO A 439 5.20 2.38 9.08
N THR A 440 5.62 1.76 10.19
CA THR A 440 4.85 0.72 10.89
C THR A 440 4.85 1.02 12.38
N VAL A 441 3.67 1.07 12.99
CA VAL A 441 3.51 1.32 14.42
C VAL A 441 3.42 0.01 15.19
N VAL A 442 4.08 -0.07 16.34
CA VAL A 442 3.88 -1.13 17.34
C VAL A 442 4.03 -0.54 18.73
N ASN A 443 3.04 -0.72 19.57
CA ASN A 443 3.01 -0.17 20.94
C ASN A 443 3.27 1.36 20.95
N ASP A 444 4.34 1.80 21.61
CA ASP A 444 4.77 3.20 21.70
C ASP A 444 5.87 3.57 20.68
N LEU A 445 6.12 2.71 19.70
CA LEU A 445 7.12 2.93 18.66
C LEU A 445 6.50 3.09 17.27
N VAL A 446 7.13 3.92 16.45
CA VAL A 446 6.95 3.96 15.00
C VAL A 446 8.27 3.66 14.31
N PHE A 447 8.27 2.60 13.50
CA PHE A 447 9.39 2.24 12.64
C PHE A 447 9.30 2.99 11.32
N ALA A 448 10.43 3.53 10.87
CA ALA A 448 10.57 4.21 9.58
C ALA A 448 11.86 3.75 8.89
N THR A 449 11.92 3.90 7.57
CA THR A 449 13.08 3.51 6.78
C THR A 449 13.57 4.67 5.93
N SER A 450 14.87 4.73 5.66
CA SER A 450 15.46 5.66 4.70
C SER A 450 16.08 4.90 3.52
N PHE A 451 16.06 5.52 2.35
CA PHE A 451 16.47 4.92 1.08
C PHE A 451 17.88 4.32 1.08
N GLU A 452 18.79 4.87 1.89
CA GLU A 452 20.15 4.35 2.06
C GLU A 452 20.24 3.04 2.84
N GLY A 453 19.15 2.61 3.49
CA GLY A 453 19.07 1.34 4.22
C GLY A 453 19.03 1.46 5.73
N ASN A 454 18.80 2.64 6.30
CA ASN A 454 18.59 2.74 7.75
C ASN A 454 17.15 2.39 8.12
N VAL A 455 17.00 1.63 9.19
CA VAL A 455 15.72 1.36 9.87
C VAL A 455 15.77 2.03 11.23
N TYR A 456 14.81 2.89 11.49
CA TYR A 456 14.69 3.63 12.74
C TYR A 456 13.46 3.16 13.52
N ALA A 457 13.53 3.23 14.84
CA ALA A 457 12.38 3.21 15.74
C ALA A 457 12.35 4.50 16.56
N PHE A 458 11.25 5.25 16.43
CA PHE A 458 11.02 6.49 17.19
C PHE A 458 9.90 6.30 18.20
N ASP A 459 10.02 6.95 19.37
CA ASP A 459 8.90 7.06 20.31
C ASP A 459 7.74 7.84 19.69
N THR A 460 6.54 7.29 19.69
CA THR A 460 5.38 7.86 18.99
C THR A 460 4.95 9.22 19.52
N LYS A 461 5.21 9.54 20.79
CA LYS A 461 4.77 10.78 21.45
C LYS A 461 5.77 11.91 21.29
N SER A 462 7.06 11.60 21.44
CA SER A 462 8.13 12.60 21.45
C SER A 462 8.89 12.72 20.13
N GLY A 463 8.85 11.68 19.28
CA GLY A 463 9.71 11.55 18.11
C GLY A 463 11.16 11.24 18.45
N GLY A 464 11.49 10.94 19.72
CA GLY A 464 12.84 10.57 20.13
C GLY A 464 13.27 9.25 19.50
N GLU A 465 14.48 9.19 18.94
CA GLU A 465 15.06 7.96 18.40
C GLU A 465 15.34 6.99 19.55
N VAL A 466 14.82 5.76 19.44
CA VAL A 466 14.98 4.68 20.44
C VAL A 466 15.96 3.62 19.92
N TRP A 467 15.90 3.34 18.61
CA TRP A 467 16.74 2.32 17.99
C TRP A 467 16.98 2.67 16.53
N VAL A 468 18.17 2.33 16.02
CA VAL A 468 18.52 2.48 14.61
C VAL A 468 19.51 1.38 14.21
N GLU A 469 19.29 0.81 13.00
CA GLU A 469 20.19 -0.15 12.38
C GLU A 469 20.35 0.15 10.90
N THR A 470 21.52 -0.19 10.35
CA THR A 470 21.82 -0.04 8.93
C THR A 470 21.82 -1.40 8.25
N LEU A 471 20.97 -1.55 7.25
CA LEU A 471 20.84 -2.75 6.43
C LEU A 471 22.00 -2.92 5.44
N PRO A 472 22.24 -4.14 4.93
CA PRO A 472 23.33 -4.40 3.97
C PRO A 472 23.09 -3.83 2.57
N ALA A 473 21.88 -3.36 2.29
CA ALA A 473 21.52 -2.65 1.06
C ALA A 473 20.44 -1.60 1.34
N GLY A 474 20.13 -0.77 0.37
CA GLY A 474 19.07 0.22 0.45
C GLY A 474 17.68 -0.42 0.58
N ILE A 475 16.74 0.34 1.12
CA ILE A 475 15.36 -0.07 1.33
C ILE A 475 14.38 0.98 0.78
N ASN A 476 13.42 0.54 -0.04
CA ASN A 476 12.33 1.35 -0.60
C ASN A 476 10.95 0.84 -0.17
N THR A 477 10.89 0.13 0.94
CA THR A 477 9.67 -0.39 1.54
C THR A 477 9.69 -0.21 3.04
N GLY A 478 8.55 -0.42 3.70
CA GLY A 478 8.45 -0.45 5.15
C GLY A 478 8.84 -1.80 5.73
N VAL A 479 8.97 -1.84 7.05
CA VAL A 479 9.16 -3.08 7.81
C VAL A 479 7.82 -3.74 8.13
N SER A 480 7.83 -5.07 8.31
CA SER A 480 6.70 -5.82 8.83
C SER A 480 7.04 -6.33 10.23
N ILE A 481 6.08 -6.26 11.15
CA ILE A 481 6.28 -6.64 12.57
C ILE A 481 5.23 -7.66 12.97
N SER A 482 5.66 -8.70 13.67
CA SER A 482 4.78 -9.69 14.29
C SER A 482 5.43 -10.26 15.56
N GLY A 483 4.72 -10.17 16.68
CA GLY A 483 5.25 -10.64 17.96
C GLY A 483 6.51 -9.87 18.39
N ASP A 484 7.61 -10.58 18.52
CA ASP A 484 8.94 -10.08 18.90
C ASP A 484 9.88 -9.82 17.70
N THR A 485 9.36 -9.91 16.47
CA THR A 485 10.19 -9.96 15.27
C THR A 485 9.85 -8.82 14.29
N VAL A 486 10.90 -8.17 13.77
CA VAL A 486 10.86 -7.15 12.69
C VAL A 486 11.47 -7.73 11.43
N ILE A 487 10.77 -7.64 10.31
CA ILE A 487 11.23 -8.08 8.99
C ILE A 487 11.50 -6.84 8.13
N ALA A 488 12.75 -6.70 7.68
CA ALA A 488 13.21 -5.57 6.87
C ALA A 488 13.79 -6.05 5.52
N PRO A 489 13.09 -5.85 4.40
CA PRO A 489 13.60 -6.23 3.07
C PRO A 489 14.54 -5.15 2.51
N ALA A 490 15.83 -5.37 2.55
CA ALA A 490 16.84 -4.52 1.93
C ALA A 490 16.97 -4.87 0.44
N GLY A 491 16.05 -4.39 -0.39
CA GLY A 491 15.91 -4.83 -1.78
C GLY A 491 16.74 -4.04 -2.81
N LEU A 492 17.39 -2.93 -2.42
CA LEU A 492 17.97 -1.99 -3.36
C LEU A 492 19.50 -1.92 -3.24
N ALA A 493 20.23 -2.60 -4.13
CA ALA A 493 21.67 -2.43 -4.26
C ALA A 493 21.98 -1.18 -5.10
N SER A 494 22.22 -0.04 -4.43
CA SER A 494 22.53 1.24 -5.07
C SER A 494 24.04 1.53 -5.15
N ALA A 495 24.87 0.72 -4.48
CA ALA A 495 26.33 0.86 -4.45
C ALA A 495 27.03 -0.50 -4.57
N GLU A 496 28.29 -0.47 -5.04
CA GLU A 496 29.13 -1.66 -5.12
C GLU A 496 29.36 -2.26 -3.71
N GLY A 497 29.22 -3.59 -3.60
CA GLY A 497 29.39 -4.34 -2.36
C GLY A 497 28.11 -4.48 -1.51
N GLN A 498 27.01 -3.83 -1.87
CA GLN A 498 25.71 -4.06 -1.23
C GLN A 498 25.11 -5.40 -1.66
N THR A 499 24.51 -6.10 -0.72
CA THR A 499 23.88 -7.41 -0.95
C THR A 499 22.40 -7.32 -0.56
N PRO A 500 21.47 -7.36 -1.53
CA PRO A 500 20.05 -7.37 -1.23
C PRO A 500 19.65 -8.62 -0.44
N GLU A 501 18.98 -8.43 0.69
CA GLU A 501 18.47 -9.52 1.53
C GLU A 501 17.29 -9.08 2.41
N ILE A 502 16.48 -10.03 2.81
CA ILE A 502 15.53 -9.84 3.92
C ILE A 502 16.30 -10.05 5.21
N VAL A 503 16.24 -9.08 6.11
CA VAL A 503 16.83 -9.17 7.45
C VAL A 503 15.71 -9.30 8.48
N ALA A 504 15.79 -10.31 9.32
CA ALA A 504 14.91 -10.46 10.48
C ALA A 504 15.64 -10.06 11.75
N TYR A 505 15.09 -9.11 12.49
CA TYR A 505 15.52 -8.77 13.85
C TYR A 505 14.54 -9.36 14.86
N ARG A 506 15.05 -9.84 15.98
CA ARG A 506 14.23 -10.39 17.05
C ARG A 506 14.75 -9.93 18.40
N LEU A 507 13.84 -9.77 19.38
CA LEU A 507 14.25 -9.51 20.77
C LEU A 507 15.11 -10.67 21.27
N GLY A 508 16.28 -10.36 21.84
CA GLY A 508 17.13 -11.32 22.52
C GLY A 508 16.38 -12.00 23.66
N GLY A 509 16.43 -13.34 23.74
CA GLY A 509 15.75 -14.15 24.75
C GLY A 509 16.53 -14.20 26.07
#